data_7f9bad7fd5c685a914946823a656e7c3
#
_entry.id   7f9bad7fd5c685a914946823a656e7c3
#
_cell.length_a   1.000
_cell.length_b   1.000
_cell.length_c   1.000
_cell.angle_alpha   90.00
_cell.angle_beta   90.00
_cell.angle_gamma   90.00
#
_symmetry.space_group_name_H-M   'P 1'
#
loop_
_entity.id
_entity.type
_entity.pdbx_description
1 polymer ?
#
loop_
_entity_poly.entity_id
_entity_poly.type
_entity_poly.pdbx_seq_one_letter_code
_entity_poly.pdbx_strand_id
1 'polypeptide(L)'
;EKVGVGLCMATAVYKKAEQKLRAGGYQVKDHMELETEFIKANITSPVLQEEILKENTPNLMADITGNMLKEKEADILTILADLPDAQTMIGWMKKVHGLTTMQELTLDEALKTTTQRLSPYVRQRLTFMRLLKFYDFYDEITEG
;
A
#
# COMPACT_ATOMS: atom_id res chain seq x y z
N GLU A 1 13.91 12.27 3.76
CA GLU A 1 14.01 11.99 2.31
C GLU A 1 13.19 10.76 1.92
N LYS A 2 13.47 9.58 2.48
CA LYS A 2 12.74 8.32 2.19
C LYS A 2 11.22 8.42 2.46
N VAL A 3 10.82 9.14 3.50
CA VAL A 3 9.41 9.35 3.86
C VAL A 3 8.68 10.14 2.78
N GLY A 4 9.30 11.16 2.19
CA GLY A 4 8.71 11.95 1.12
C GLY A 4 8.44 11.12 -0.13
N VAL A 5 9.41 10.29 -0.53
CA VAL A 5 9.23 9.36 -1.67
C VAL A 5 8.12 8.36 -1.39
N GLY A 6 8.12 7.75 -0.20
CA GLY A 6 7.06 6.81 0.21
C GLY A 6 5.67 7.45 0.22
N LEU A 7 5.58 8.71 0.65
CA LEU A 7 4.32 9.46 0.65
C LEU A 7 3.81 9.71 -0.78
N CYS A 8 4.68 10.11 -1.71
CA CYS A 8 4.33 10.28 -3.12
C CYS A 8 3.86 8.97 -3.74
N MET A 9 4.55 7.86 -3.46
CA MET A 9 4.19 6.53 -3.95
C MET A 9 2.83 6.08 -3.41
N ALA A 10 2.61 6.18 -2.10
CA ALA A 10 1.36 5.78 -1.46
C ALA A 10 0.17 6.63 -1.97
N THR A 11 0.35 7.93 -2.11
CA THR A 11 -0.68 8.83 -2.66
C THR A 11 -1.08 8.41 -4.08
N ALA A 12 -0.12 8.07 -4.93
CA ALA A 12 -0.40 7.59 -6.29
C ALA A 12 -1.24 6.29 -6.27
N VAL A 13 -0.88 5.33 -5.42
CA VAL A 13 -1.64 4.07 -5.27
C VAL A 13 -3.06 4.36 -4.77
N TYR A 14 -3.22 5.20 -3.76
CA TYR A 14 -4.53 5.51 -3.17
C TYR A 14 -5.44 6.23 -4.17
N LYS A 15 -4.91 7.12 -5.00
CA LYS A 15 -5.71 7.79 -6.04
C LYS A 15 -6.10 6.83 -7.18
N LYS A 16 -5.25 5.88 -7.54
CA LYS A 16 -5.63 4.80 -8.46
C LYS A 16 -6.73 3.92 -7.85
N ALA A 17 -6.62 3.58 -6.57
CA ALA A 17 -7.66 2.84 -5.84
C ALA A 17 -9.00 3.58 -5.84
N GLU A 18 -9.00 4.89 -5.58
CA GLU A 18 -10.20 5.72 -5.65
C GLU A 18 -10.87 5.62 -7.03
N GLN A 19 -10.10 5.72 -8.10
CA GLN A 19 -10.61 5.59 -9.47
C GLN A 19 -11.25 4.21 -9.71
N LYS A 20 -10.61 3.13 -9.25
CA LYS A 20 -11.14 1.77 -9.37
C LYS A 20 -12.43 1.56 -8.57
N LEU A 21 -12.48 2.06 -7.35
CA LEU A 21 -13.68 2.00 -6.51
C LEU A 21 -14.86 2.76 -7.17
N ARG A 22 -14.61 3.96 -7.69
CA ARG A 22 -15.65 4.75 -8.38
C ARG A 22 -16.14 4.13 -9.69
N ALA A 23 -15.23 3.48 -10.43
CA ALA A 23 -15.59 2.79 -11.68
C ALA A 23 -16.46 1.56 -11.43
N GLY A 24 -16.35 0.92 -10.27
CA GLY A 24 -17.08 -0.30 -9.95
C GLY A 24 -16.59 -1.52 -10.73
N GLY A 25 -17.35 -2.63 -10.66
CA GLY A 25 -17.05 -3.86 -11.39
C GLY A 25 -15.89 -4.69 -10.84
N TYR A 26 -15.32 -4.31 -9.69
CA TYR A 26 -14.26 -5.04 -9.01
C TYR A 26 -14.82 -6.14 -8.11
N GLN A 27 -13.97 -7.10 -7.76
CA GLN A 27 -14.25 -8.14 -6.79
C GLN A 27 -13.46 -7.91 -5.50
N VAL A 28 -14.04 -8.31 -4.37
CA VAL A 28 -13.42 -8.23 -3.04
C VAL A 28 -13.30 -9.64 -2.48
N LYS A 29 -12.10 -10.02 -2.04
CA LYS A 29 -11.86 -11.30 -1.36
C LYS A 29 -12.57 -11.31 -0.01
N ASP A 30 -13.07 -12.48 0.41
CA ASP A 30 -13.75 -12.62 1.71
C ASP A 30 -12.76 -12.46 2.87
N HIS A 31 -11.56 -13.00 2.73
CA HIS A 31 -10.50 -13.00 3.74
C HIS A 31 -9.13 -12.79 3.11
N MET A 32 -8.19 -12.29 3.90
CA MET A 32 -6.78 -12.18 3.53
C MET A 32 -5.90 -12.84 4.59
N GLU A 33 -5.11 -13.81 4.14
CA GLU A 33 -4.06 -14.42 4.95
C GLU A 33 -2.80 -13.56 4.94
N LEU A 34 -1.94 -13.76 5.94
CA LEU A 34 -0.60 -13.19 5.92
C LEU A 34 0.22 -13.82 4.78
N GLU A 35 0.80 -13.00 3.93
CA GLU A 35 1.57 -13.45 2.76
C GLU A 35 3.00 -13.88 3.17
N THR A 36 3.09 -14.91 4.02
CA THR A 36 4.34 -15.38 4.61
C THR A 36 5.39 -15.75 3.56
N GLU A 37 4.98 -16.46 2.51
CA GLU A 37 5.92 -16.88 1.46
C GLU A 37 6.42 -15.69 0.62
N PHE A 38 5.56 -14.72 0.35
CA PHE A 38 5.96 -13.49 -0.32
C PHE A 38 6.97 -12.69 0.51
N ILE A 39 6.74 -12.58 1.82
CA ILE A 39 7.67 -11.91 2.75
C ILE A 39 9.03 -12.61 2.72
N LYS A 40 9.05 -13.93 2.87
CA LYS A 40 10.28 -14.73 2.87
C LYS A 40 11.04 -14.65 1.55
N ALA A 41 10.33 -14.66 0.43
CA ALA A 41 10.94 -14.58 -0.90
C ALA A 41 11.61 -13.22 -1.18
N ASN A 42 11.12 -12.14 -0.56
CA ASN A 42 11.56 -10.78 -0.87
C ASN A 42 12.41 -10.13 0.24
N ILE A 43 12.51 -10.74 1.41
CA ILE A 43 13.39 -10.30 2.50
C ILE A 43 14.50 -11.35 2.64
N THR A 44 15.72 -10.98 2.28
CA THR A 44 16.85 -11.91 2.27
C THR A 44 17.50 -12.14 3.64
N SER A 45 17.36 -11.18 4.56
CA SER A 45 17.88 -11.30 5.93
C SER A 45 16.98 -12.19 6.79
N PRO A 46 17.46 -13.35 7.31
CA PRO A 46 16.68 -14.21 8.19
C PRO A 46 16.20 -13.51 9.47
N VAL A 47 17.01 -12.63 10.04
CA VAL A 47 16.67 -11.87 11.24
C VAL A 47 15.50 -10.92 10.94
N LEU A 48 15.59 -10.20 9.84
CA LEU A 48 14.52 -9.26 9.42
C LEU A 48 13.24 -10.01 9.04
N GLN A 49 13.34 -11.18 8.40
CA GLN A 49 12.17 -12.03 8.15
C GLN A 49 11.45 -12.40 9.45
N GLU A 50 12.20 -12.87 10.44
CA GLU A 50 11.66 -13.27 11.74
C GLU A 50 10.98 -12.10 12.45
N GLU A 51 11.61 -10.93 12.48
CA GLU A 51 11.04 -9.72 13.06
C GLU A 51 9.73 -9.31 12.37
N ILE A 52 9.70 -9.28 11.04
CA ILE A 52 8.51 -8.92 10.26
C ILE A 52 7.39 -9.93 10.51
N LEU A 53 7.67 -11.22 10.50
CA LEU A 53 6.65 -12.24 10.74
C LEU A 53 6.11 -12.15 12.17
N LYS A 54 6.96 -11.90 13.16
CA LYS A 54 6.56 -11.69 14.54
C LYS A 54 5.67 -10.47 14.71
N GLU A 55 6.02 -9.34 14.09
CA GLU A 55 5.23 -8.11 14.08
C GLU A 55 3.83 -8.31 13.47
N ASN A 56 3.68 -9.27 12.55
CA ASN A 56 2.42 -9.56 11.87
C ASN A 56 1.66 -10.77 12.43
N THR A 57 2.05 -11.26 13.59
CA THR A 57 1.40 -12.36 14.29
C THR A 57 0.84 -11.86 15.63
N PRO A 58 -0.50 -11.92 15.87
CA PRO A 58 -1.53 -12.39 14.96
C PRO A 58 -1.74 -11.48 13.74
N ASN A 59 -2.30 -12.05 12.65
CA ASN A 59 -2.60 -11.31 11.43
C ASN A 59 -3.66 -10.23 11.71
N LEU A 60 -3.33 -8.96 11.47
CA LEU A 60 -4.24 -7.83 11.69
C LEU A 60 -5.48 -7.85 10.80
N MET A 61 -5.44 -8.60 9.71
CA MET A 61 -6.57 -8.73 8.78
C MET A 61 -7.47 -9.93 9.08
N ALA A 62 -7.17 -10.72 10.12
CA ALA A 62 -7.89 -11.95 10.42
C ALA A 62 -9.41 -11.75 10.64
N ASP A 63 -9.77 -10.64 11.29
CA ASP A 63 -11.16 -10.31 11.59
C ASP A 63 -11.82 -9.38 10.57
N ILE A 64 -11.12 -9.07 9.48
CA ILE A 64 -11.63 -8.20 8.41
C ILE A 64 -12.17 -9.07 7.28
N THR A 65 -13.36 -8.74 6.81
CA THR A 65 -14.03 -9.45 5.71
C THR A 65 -14.25 -8.53 4.51
N GLY A 66 -14.39 -9.12 3.34
CA GLY A 66 -14.76 -8.37 2.13
C GLY A 66 -16.08 -7.61 2.27
N ASN A 67 -17.06 -8.17 2.99
CA ASN A 67 -18.32 -7.49 3.25
C ASN A 67 -18.15 -6.22 4.09
N MET A 68 -17.29 -6.24 5.11
CA MET A 68 -16.98 -5.04 5.90
C MET A 68 -16.43 -3.91 5.01
N LEU A 69 -15.58 -4.24 4.05
CA LEU A 69 -15.04 -3.27 3.10
C LEU A 69 -16.10 -2.73 2.16
N LYS A 70 -17.02 -3.57 1.68
CA LYS A 70 -18.15 -3.15 0.86
C LYS A 70 -19.10 -2.21 1.61
N GLU A 71 -19.41 -2.53 2.86
CA GLU A 71 -20.25 -1.70 3.73
C GLU A 71 -19.62 -0.33 4.03
N LYS A 72 -18.28 -0.27 4.08
CA LYS A 72 -17.50 0.95 4.34
C LYS A 72 -17.02 1.69 3.09
N GLU A 73 -17.43 1.24 1.91
CA GLU A 73 -16.96 1.85 0.64
C GLU A 73 -17.19 3.36 0.58
N ALA A 74 -18.38 3.82 0.97
CA ALA A 74 -18.71 5.25 0.95
C ALA A 74 -17.79 6.07 1.89
N ASP A 75 -17.50 5.54 3.08
CA ASP A 75 -16.57 6.17 4.04
C ASP A 75 -15.14 6.19 3.48
N ILE A 76 -14.72 5.09 2.88
CA ILE A 76 -13.40 4.97 2.23
C ILE A 76 -13.26 6.00 1.11
N LEU A 77 -14.26 6.10 0.24
CA LEU A 77 -14.25 7.08 -0.86
C LEU A 77 -14.22 8.52 -0.36
N THR A 78 -14.92 8.82 0.72
CA THR A 78 -14.90 10.16 1.35
C THR A 78 -13.50 10.51 1.82
N ILE A 79 -12.81 9.58 2.48
CA ILE A 79 -11.42 9.77 2.95
C ILE A 79 -10.46 9.93 1.75
N LEU A 80 -10.58 9.09 0.74
CA LEU A 80 -9.72 9.14 -0.45
C LEU A 80 -9.91 10.44 -1.25
N ALA A 81 -11.12 10.97 -1.29
CA ALA A 81 -11.43 12.23 -1.97
C ALA A 81 -10.70 13.43 -1.32
N ASP A 82 -10.47 13.38 -0.01
CA ASP A 82 -9.77 14.45 0.72
C ASP A 82 -8.25 14.40 0.53
N LEU A 83 -7.70 13.31 0.00
CA LEU A 83 -6.28 13.22 -0.29
C LEU A 83 -5.93 14.05 -1.53
N PRO A 84 -4.79 14.76 -1.53
CA PRO A 84 -4.28 15.41 -2.74
C PRO A 84 -3.99 14.37 -3.83
N ASP A 85 -4.07 14.77 -5.09
CA ASP A 85 -3.58 13.92 -6.16
C ASP A 85 -2.04 13.80 -6.12
N ALA A 86 -1.50 12.80 -6.85
CA ALA A 86 -0.07 12.51 -6.83
C ALA A 86 0.78 13.70 -7.30
N GLN A 87 0.32 14.46 -8.29
CA GLN A 87 1.06 15.61 -8.82
C GLN A 87 1.09 16.77 -7.82
N THR A 88 0.00 17.02 -7.12
CA THR A 88 -0.06 18.00 -6.04
C THR A 88 0.90 17.64 -4.92
N MET A 89 0.92 16.37 -4.49
CA MET A 89 1.83 15.88 -3.47
C MET A 89 3.30 16.05 -3.89
N ILE A 90 3.63 15.65 -5.10
CA ILE A 90 4.98 15.85 -5.68
C ILE A 90 5.33 17.33 -5.71
N GLY A 91 4.41 18.20 -6.12
CA GLY A 91 4.60 19.64 -6.14
C GLY A 91 4.92 20.23 -4.76
N TRP A 92 4.22 19.77 -3.72
CA TRP A 92 4.51 20.21 -2.34
C TRP A 92 5.88 19.72 -1.86
N MET A 93 6.22 18.47 -2.14
CA MET A 93 7.53 17.93 -1.79
C MET A 93 8.67 18.70 -2.46
N LYS A 94 8.54 19.03 -3.74
CA LYS A 94 9.53 19.81 -4.48
C LYS A 94 9.70 21.23 -3.92
N LYS A 95 8.63 21.89 -3.46
CA LYS A 95 8.71 23.22 -2.83
C LYS A 95 9.58 23.24 -1.57
N VAL A 96 9.67 22.13 -0.86
CA VAL A 96 10.54 21.99 0.32
C VAL A 96 11.84 21.26 0.02
N HIS A 97 12.21 21.16 -1.27
CA HIS A 97 13.40 20.46 -1.74
C HIS A 97 13.46 18.97 -1.33
N GLY A 98 12.29 18.35 -1.13
CA GLY A 98 12.17 16.93 -0.82
C GLY A 98 12.28 16.05 -2.07
N LEU A 99 12.83 14.85 -1.90
CA LEU A 99 12.89 13.85 -2.95
C LEU A 99 11.52 13.22 -3.18
N THR A 100 11.21 12.86 -4.43
CA THR A 100 9.87 12.39 -4.84
C THR A 100 9.90 11.04 -5.54
N THR A 101 11.07 10.55 -5.96
CA THR A 101 11.24 9.29 -6.68
C THR A 101 12.28 8.38 -6.04
N MET A 102 12.19 7.09 -6.32
CA MET A 102 13.21 6.12 -5.88
C MET A 102 14.56 6.39 -6.55
N GLN A 103 14.55 6.84 -7.80
CA GLN A 103 15.78 7.19 -8.52
C GLN A 103 16.54 8.33 -7.84
N GLU A 104 15.83 9.35 -7.35
CA GLU A 104 16.45 10.43 -6.57
C GLU A 104 17.07 9.94 -5.25
N LEU A 105 16.57 8.81 -4.72
CA LEU A 105 17.16 8.10 -3.58
C LEU A 105 18.29 7.16 -3.96
N THR A 106 18.67 7.09 -5.24
CA THR A 106 19.62 6.10 -5.78
C THR A 106 19.19 4.64 -5.59
N LEU A 107 17.87 4.41 -5.55
CA LEU A 107 17.27 3.08 -5.47
C LEU A 107 16.78 2.63 -6.85
N ASP A 108 16.85 1.32 -7.08
CA ASP A 108 16.38 0.73 -8.33
C ASP A 108 14.84 0.81 -8.44
N GLU A 109 14.34 1.40 -9.51
CA GLU A 109 12.91 1.49 -9.81
C GLU A 109 12.27 0.10 -9.97
N ALA A 110 13.03 -0.92 -10.35
CA ALA A 110 12.52 -2.29 -10.41
C ALA A 110 12.04 -2.82 -9.04
N LEU A 111 12.52 -2.24 -7.93
CA LEU A 111 12.10 -2.59 -6.58
C LEU A 111 10.81 -1.90 -6.13
N LYS A 112 10.28 -0.98 -6.93
CA LYS A 112 9.13 -0.15 -6.55
C LYS A 112 7.91 -0.99 -6.15
N THR A 113 7.48 -1.88 -7.03
CA THR A 113 6.32 -2.74 -6.78
C THR A 113 6.52 -3.62 -5.55
N THR A 114 7.67 -4.28 -5.44
CA THR A 114 8.00 -5.11 -4.28
C THR A 114 7.99 -4.31 -2.99
N THR A 115 8.59 -3.12 -3.00
CA THR A 115 8.64 -2.22 -1.84
C THR A 115 7.23 -1.79 -1.42
N GLN A 116 6.37 -1.41 -2.37
CA GLN A 116 4.99 -1.06 -2.08
C GLN A 116 4.22 -2.22 -1.45
N ARG A 117 4.38 -3.43 -1.97
CA ARG A 117 3.70 -4.64 -1.47
C ARG A 117 4.21 -5.11 -0.11
N LEU A 118 5.49 -4.92 0.20
CA LEU A 118 6.09 -5.25 1.50
C LEU A 118 5.82 -4.19 2.57
N SER A 119 5.68 -2.93 2.17
CA SER A 119 5.59 -1.80 3.10
C SER A 119 4.52 -1.96 4.21
N PRO A 120 3.34 -2.56 3.96
CA PRO A 120 2.35 -2.77 5.01
C PRO A 120 2.80 -3.70 6.13
N TYR A 121 3.74 -4.61 5.84
CA TYR A 121 4.19 -5.62 6.80
C TYR A 121 5.32 -5.15 7.72
N VAL A 122 5.96 -4.03 7.41
CA VAL A 122 7.10 -3.51 8.19
C VAL A 122 6.71 -3.10 9.61
N ARG A 123 5.45 -2.77 9.83
CA ARG A 123 4.91 -2.41 11.14
C ARG A 123 3.57 -3.07 11.39
N GLN A 124 3.28 -3.39 12.65
CA GLN A 124 1.98 -3.92 13.07
C GLN A 124 0.92 -2.80 13.10
N ARG A 125 0.52 -2.33 11.93
CA ARG A 125 -0.52 -1.29 11.78
C ARG A 125 -1.52 -1.68 10.70
N LEU A 126 -2.80 -1.48 11.00
CA LEU A 126 -3.83 -1.60 9.99
C LEU A 126 -3.83 -0.32 9.14
N THR A 127 -3.27 -0.43 7.94
CA THR A 127 -3.21 0.66 6.97
C THR A 127 -4.14 0.37 5.80
N PHE A 128 -4.54 1.40 5.07
CA PHE A 128 -5.32 1.21 3.85
C PHE A 128 -4.55 0.39 2.81
N MET A 129 -3.23 0.48 2.76
CA MET A 129 -2.39 -0.36 1.89
C MET A 129 -2.58 -1.86 2.18
N ARG A 130 -2.80 -2.27 3.44
CA ARG A 130 -3.17 -3.66 3.78
C ARG A 130 -4.56 -4.01 3.26
N LEU A 131 -5.53 -3.13 3.45
CA LEU A 131 -6.91 -3.35 3.03
C LEU A 131 -7.04 -3.45 1.51
N LEU A 132 -6.21 -2.74 0.76
CA LEU A 132 -6.19 -2.82 -0.70
C LEU A 132 -5.90 -4.23 -1.24
N LYS A 133 -5.23 -5.08 -0.45
CA LYS A 133 -4.96 -6.48 -0.82
C LYS A 133 -6.23 -7.34 -0.97
N PHE A 134 -7.34 -6.92 -0.41
CA PHE A 134 -8.64 -7.59 -0.60
C PHE A 134 -9.21 -7.41 -2.01
N TYR A 135 -8.82 -6.37 -2.73
CA TYR A 135 -9.39 -6.02 -4.02
C TYR A 135 -8.64 -6.67 -5.18
N ASP A 136 -9.38 -7.15 -6.17
CA ASP A 136 -8.83 -7.80 -7.36
C ASP A 136 -7.96 -6.88 -8.23
N PHE A 137 -8.14 -5.58 -8.11
CA PHE A 137 -7.33 -4.58 -8.80
C PHE A 137 -5.99 -4.24 -8.10
N TYR A 138 -5.68 -4.89 -6.97
CA TYR A 138 -4.48 -4.56 -6.18
C TYR A 138 -3.19 -4.60 -6.99
N ASP A 139 -3.01 -5.64 -7.80
CA ASP A 139 -1.82 -5.77 -8.63
C ASP A 139 -1.72 -4.63 -9.64
N GLU A 140 -2.81 -4.28 -10.31
CA GLU A 140 -2.85 -3.21 -11.30
C GLU A 140 -2.47 -1.85 -10.71
N ILE A 141 -2.94 -1.50 -9.51
CA ILE A 141 -2.65 -0.21 -8.89
C ILE A 141 -1.26 -0.12 -8.27
N THR A 142 -0.61 -1.24 -7.98
CA THR A 142 0.76 -1.29 -7.43
C THR A 142 1.83 -1.50 -8.49
N GLU A 143 1.47 -1.97 -9.68
CA GLU A 143 2.33 -2.08 -10.85
C GLU A 143 2.40 -0.75 -11.60
N GLY A 144 3.58 -0.26 -11.78
CA GLY A 144 3.80 1.00 -12.50
C GLY A 144 4.17 2.12 -11.59
#